data_f8d17dfc7fc10e33067bf5fc6f254eb4
#
_entry.id   f8d17dfc7fc10e33067bf5fc6f254eb4
#
_cell.length_a   1.000
_cell.length_b   1.000
_cell.length_c   1.000
_cell.angle_alpha   90.00
_cell.angle_beta   90.00
_cell.angle_gamma   90.00
#
_symmetry.space_group_name_H-M   'P 1'
#
loop_
_entity.id
_entity.type
_entity.pdbx_description
1 polymer ?
#
loop_
_entity_poly.entity_id
_entity_poly.type
_entity_poly.pdbx_seq_one_letter_code
_entity_poly.pdbx_strand_id
1 'polypeptide(L)'
;LCDRRQRQMCIRDRAKTPSLYNVIYDGERIPLLLAGGDRLTLGSVGSVIRNYTVEGSSESELLRQFYQAFVTGAQQLENMGTEFARKLTDEERKSLIKEYTAEYYRIRREQLRFIIEHKASLAAVYALYQRLPGDTYLFNGDSDVVYYRTVAEALQESYPESPYLQSLQAEIARMDARISLTSQITEARHPDLELTDIYGKK
;
A
#
# COMPACT_ATOMS: atom_id res chain seq x y z
N LEU A 1 23.63 -6.29 32.98
CA LEU A 1 24.28 -7.28 32.10
C LEU A 1 23.52 -7.33 30.80
N CYS A 2 23.93 -6.49 29.80
CA CYS A 2 23.42 -6.52 28.44
C CYS A 2 24.00 -7.74 27.73
N ASP A 3 23.14 -8.72 27.45
CA ASP A 3 23.50 -9.86 26.58
C ASP A 3 23.47 -9.37 25.11
N ARG A 4 24.64 -8.95 24.61
CA ARG A 4 24.85 -8.63 23.20
C ARG A 4 24.97 -9.91 22.40
N ARG A 5 23.87 -10.58 22.13
CA ARG A 5 23.82 -11.57 21.04
C ARG A 5 23.59 -10.85 19.73
N GLN A 6 24.66 -10.37 19.12
CA GLN A 6 24.66 -10.02 17.69
C GLN A 6 24.35 -11.30 16.91
N ARG A 7 23.10 -11.50 16.51
CA ARG A 7 22.77 -12.47 15.47
C ARG A 7 23.15 -11.85 14.13
N GLN A 8 24.36 -12.11 13.68
CA GLN A 8 24.73 -11.88 12.28
C GLN A 8 23.94 -12.84 11.43
N MET A 9 22.86 -12.36 10.81
CA MET A 9 22.18 -13.07 9.75
C MET A 9 22.99 -12.83 8.48
N CYS A 10 23.92 -13.73 8.16
CA CYS A 10 24.59 -13.73 6.86
C CYS A 10 23.57 -14.15 5.79
N ILE A 11 22.96 -13.19 5.14
CA ILE A 11 22.22 -13.43 3.91
C ILE A 11 23.25 -13.74 2.83
N ARG A 12 23.46 -15.03 2.57
CA ARG A 12 24.47 -15.55 1.64
C ARG A 12 24.02 -15.43 0.18
N ASP A 13 22.78 -14.98 -0.05
CA ASP A 13 22.27 -14.79 -1.40
C ASP A 13 22.82 -13.51 -2.02
N ARG A 14 23.48 -13.69 -3.14
CA ARG A 14 23.96 -12.62 -4.02
C ARG A 14 22.78 -12.01 -4.80
N ALA A 15 21.66 -11.76 -4.16
CA ALA A 15 20.53 -11.08 -4.79
C ALA A 15 20.98 -9.67 -5.16
N LYS A 16 21.18 -9.44 -6.44
CA LYS A 16 21.52 -8.11 -6.98
C LYS A 16 20.39 -7.11 -6.78
N THR A 17 19.17 -7.63 -6.62
CA THR A 17 17.95 -6.86 -6.43
C THR A 17 17.57 -6.82 -4.95
N PRO A 18 17.26 -5.66 -4.39
CA PRO A 18 16.77 -5.56 -3.03
C PRO A 18 15.51 -6.42 -2.81
N SER A 19 15.41 -7.00 -1.63
CA SER A 19 14.25 -7.79 -1.21
C SER A 19 13.66 -7.24 0.09
N LEU A 20 12.36 -7.42 0.28
CA LEU A 20 11.66 -6.97 1.47
C LEU A 20 11.91 -7.92 2.63
N TYR A 21 12.38 -7.37 3.74
CA TYR A 21 12.57 -8.04 5.02
C TYR A 21 11.79 -7.32 6.11
N ASN A 22 11.46 -8.02 7.17
CA ASN A 22 10.86 -7.43 8.36
C ASN A 22 11.73 -7.75 9.57
N VAL A 23 12.17 -6.72 10.27
CA VAL A 23 12.74 -6.85 11.61
C VAL A 23 11.59 -6.75 12.60
N ILE A 24 11.49 -7.73 13.49
CA ILE A 24 10.51 -7.73 14.59
C ILE A 24 11.26 -7.43 15.88
N TYR A 25 10.87 -6.36 16.54
CA TYR A 25 11.42 -5.96 17.82
C TYR A 25 10.28 -5.50 18.73
N ASP A 26 10.21 -6.07 19.92
CA ASP A 26 9.16 -5.79 20.91
C ASP A 26 7.72 -5.85 20.36
N GLY A 27 7.47 -6.85 19.48
CA GLY A 27 6.18 -7.02 18.80
C GLY A 27 5.91 -6.07 17.64
N GLU A 28 6.73 -5.04 17.47
CA GLU A 28 6.64 -4.09 16.34
C GLU A 28 7.41 -4.60 15.13
N ARG A 29 6.92 -4.26 13.93
CA ARG A 29 7.48 -4.72 12.65
C ARG A 29 8.07 -3.53 11.90
N ILE A 30 9.36 -3.63 11.55
CA ILE A 30 10.09 -2.64 10.74
C ILE A 30 10.33 -3.24 9.37
N PRO A 31 9.73 -2.73 8.29
CA PRO A 31 10.03 -3.17 6.94
C PRO A 31 11.36 -2.57 6.46
N LEU A 32 12.17 -3.39 5.77
CA LEU A 32 13.45 -3.02 5.20
C LEU A 32 13.56 -3.59 3.78
N LEU A 33 14.23 -2.87 2.90
CA LEU A 33 14.63 -3.32 1.57
C LEU A 33 16.15 -3.51 1.56
N LEU A 34 16.61 -4.75 1.42
CA LEU A 34 18.01 -5.13 1.51
C LEU A 34 18.48 -5.83 0.25
N ALA A 35 19.61 -5.38 -0.29
CA ALA A 35 20.36 -6.06 -1.32
C ALA A 35 21.49 -6.90 -0.72
N GLY A 36 22.03 -7.83 -1.51
CA GLY A 36 23.18 -8.63 -1.10
C GLY A 36 24.42 -7.74 -0.87
N GLY A 37 24.95 -7.78 0.34
CA GLY A 37 26.12 -6.99 0.75
C GLY A 37 25.80 -5.73 1.56
N ASP A 38 24.53 -5.34 1.68
CA ASP A 38 24.14 -4.20 2.52
C ASP A 38 24.54 -4.42 3.99
N ARG A 39 24.99 -3.36 4.60
CA ARG A 39 25.29 -3.29 6.04
C ARG A 39 24.44 -2.20 6.64
N LEU A 40 23.44 -2.58 7.41
CA LEU A 40 22.52 -1.63 8.02
C LEU A 40 22.84 -1.38 9.48
N THR A 41 22.68 -0.12 9.86
CA THR A 41 22.57 0.30 11.26
C THR A 41 21.12 0.74 11.50
N LEU A 42 20.46 0.10 12.46
CA LEU A 42 19.14 0.49 12.94
C LEU A 42 19.29 1.16 14.31
N GLY A 43 18.73 2.35 14.42
CA GLY A 43 18.62 3.07 15.68
C GLY A 43 17.15 3.36 16.01
N SER A 44 16.79 3.44 17.28
CA SER A 44 15.47 3.87 17.71
C SER A 44 15.52 4.58 19.05
N VAL A 45 14.64 5.57 19.22
CA VAL A 45 14.42 6.28 20.48
C VAL A 45 12.92 6.22 20.79
N GLY A 46 12.53 5.49 21.83
CA GLY A 46 11.13 5.30 22.19
C GLY A 46 10.42 4.23 21.32
N SER A 47 9.22 4.51 20.81
CA SER A 47 8.50 3.60 19.93
C SER A 47 9.30 3.36 18.64
N VAL A 48 9.58 2.09 18.38
CA VAL A 48 10.44 1.67 17.27
C VAL A 48 9.79 2.04 15.92
N ILE A 49 8.51 1.75 15.72
CA ILE A 49 7.80 2.01 14.46
C ILE A 49 7.83 3.51 14.09
N ARG A 50 7.73 4.39 15.08
CA ARG A 50 7.60 5.83 14.82
C ARG A 50 8.93 6.56 14.68
N ASN A 51 9.97 6.07 15.35
CA ASN A 51 11.21 6.83 15.54
C ASN A 51 12.47 6.02 15.19
N TYR A 52 12.36 4.95 14.39
CA TYR A 52 13.57 4.26 13.96
C TYR A 52 14.30 5.03 12.86
N THR A 53 15.60 4.86 12.83
CA THR A 53 16.49 5.33 11.76
C THR A 53 17.12 4.14 11.07
N VAL A 54 17.42 4.30 9.80
CA VAL A 54 18.09 3.30 8.96
C VAL A 54 19.27 3.97 8.28
N GLU A 55 20.45 3.39 8.38
CA GLU A 55 21.64 3.83 7.66
C GLU A 55 22.24 2.65 6.91
N GLY A 56 22.80 2.90 5.72
CA GLY A 56 23.52 1.88 4.93
C GLY A 56 22.74 1.27 3.77
N SER A 57 21.46 1.65 3.54
CA SER A 57 20.68 1.29 2.36
C SER A 57 19.73 2.42 1.99
N SER A 58 19.86 2.97 0.80
CA SER A 58 19.00 4.04 0.28
C SER A 58 17.54 3.58 0.08
N GLU A 59 17.34 2.34 -0.35
CA GLU A 59 16.00 1.74 -0.51
C GLU A 59 15.30 1.57 0.85
N SER A 60 16.03 1.13 1.88
CA SER A 60 15.49 1.01 3.24
C SER A 60 15.20 2.35 3.87
N GLU A 61 16.03 3.37 3.65
CA GLU A 61 15.79 4.73 4.15
C GLU A 61 14.56 5.34 3.50
N LEU A 62 14.40 5.15 2.19
CA LEU A 62 13.23 5.61 1.45
C LEU A 62 11.95 4.91 1.94
N LEU A 63 12.02 3.58 2.13
CA LEU A 63 10.92 2.81 2.68
C LEU A 63 10.55 3.27 4.10
N ARG A 64 11.55 3.59 4.94
CA ARG A 64 11.35 4.13 6.29
C ARG A 64 10.54 5.43 6.25
N GLN A 65 10.95 6.39 5.41
CA GLN A 65 10.28 7.68 5.28
C GLN A 65 8.81 7.51 4.93
N PHE A 66 8.54 6.68 3.93
CA PHE A 66 7.18 6.33 3.55
C PHE A 66 6.40 5.68 4.70
N TYR A 67 6.98 4.63 5.30
CA TYR A 67 6.29 3.81 6.29
C TYR A 67 5.91 4.58 7.54
N GLN A 68 6.80 5.44 8.05
CA GLN A 68 6.52 6.28 9.22
C GLN A 68 5.38 7.27 8.96
N ALA A 69 5.38 7.91 7.80
CA ALA A 69 4.29 8.82 7.40
C ALA A 69 2.96 8.07 7.25
N PHE A 70 2.98 6.90 6.60
CA PHE A 70 1.80 6.07 6.40
C PHE A 70 1.21 5.56 7.72
N VAL A 71 2.03 5.01 8.62
CA VAL A 71 1.57 4.50 9.93
C VAL A 71 0.94 5.61 10.76
N THR A 72 1.50 6.82 10.72
CA THR A 72 0.94 7.98 11.43
C THR A 72 -0.46 8.33 10.91
N GLY A 73 -0.64 8.40 9.60
CA GLY A 73 -1.93 8.67 8.98
C GLY A 73 -2.95 7.55 9.19
N ALA A 74 -2.52 6.29 9.06
CA ALA A 74 -3.38 5.14 9.33
C ALA A 74 -3.89 5.11 10.78
N GLN A 75 -3.04 5.45 11.75
CA GLN A 75 -3.43 5.54 13.15
C GLN A 75 -4.45 6.68 13.39
N GLN A 76 -4.31 7.81 12.70
CA GLN A 76 -5.29 8.90 12.77
C GLN A 76 -6.65 8.43 12.25
N LEU A 77 -6.71 7.75 11.10
CA LEU A 77 -7.95 7.18 10.58
C LEU A 77 -8.56 6.13 11.51
N GLU A 78 -7.75 5.28 12.12
CA GLU A 78 -8.21 4.28 13.08
C GLU A 78 -8.85 4.95 14.31
N ASN A 79 -8.17 5.97 14.86
CA ASN A 79 -8.71 6.74 15.99
C ASN A 79 -10.05 7.40 15.63
N MET A 80 -10.15 8.04 14.46
CA MET A 80 -11.40 8.60 13.96
C MET A 80 -12.47 7.52 13.74
N GLY A 81 -12.06 6.35 13.25
CA GLY A 81 -12.91 5.18 13.05
C GLY A 81 -13.58 4.72 14.35
N THR A 82 -12.83 4.73 15.47
CA THR A 82 -13.37 4.35 16.78
C THR A 82 -14.43 5.34 17.31
N GLU A 83 -14.35 6.62 16.91
CA GLU A 83 -15.34 7.63 17.31
C GLU A 83 -16.74 7.34 16.73
N PHE A 84 -16.85 6.65 15.58
CA PHE A 84 -18.13 6.24 15.01
C PHE A 84 -18.91 5.23 15.89
N ALA A 85 -18.22 4.52 16.77
CA ALA A 85 -18.86 3.60 17.73
C ALA A 85 -19.56 4.33 18.89
N ARG A 86 -19.31 5.63 19.07
CA ARG A 86 -19.95 6.45 20.11
C ARG A 86 -21.36 6.84 19.67
N LYS A 87 -22.19 7.17 20.66
CA LYS A 87 -23.53 7.74 20.40
C LYS A 87 -23.36 9.19 19.95
N LEU A 88 -23.45 9.42 18.64
CA LEU A 88 -23.30 10.72 17.99
C LEU A 88 -24.66 11.28 17.57
N THR A 89 -24.80 12.59 17.62
CA THR A 89 -25.89 13.29 16.93
C THR A 89 -25.69 13.25 15.40
N ASP A 90 -26.73 13.59 14.64
CA ASP A 90 -26.64 13.60 13.17
C ASP A 90 -25.61 14.62 12.65
N GLU A 91 -25.51 15.78 13.32
CA GLU A 91 -24.53 16.82 12.99
C GLU A 91 -23.10 16.35 13.28
N GLU A 92 -22.86 15.78 14.45
CA GLU A 92 -21.54 15.21 14.83
C GLU A 92 -21.12 14.10 13.88
N ARG A 93 -22.06 13.21 13.51
CA ARG A 93 -21.79 12.14 12.54
C ARG A 93 -21.42 12.69 11.17
N LYS A 94 -22.12 13.70 10.66
CA LYS A 94 -21.82 14.36 9.39
C LYS A 94 -20.44 15.04 9.42
N SER A 95 -20.10 15.73 10.51
CA SER A 95 -18.77 16.35 10.68
C SER A 95 -17.68 15.30 10.67
N LEU A 96 -17.84 14.23 11.45
CA LEU A 96 -16.87 13.15 11.53
C LEU A 96 -16.67 12.43 10.17
N ILE A 97 -17.75 12.19 9.41
CA ILE A 97 -17.65 11.63 8.05
C ILE A 97 -16.83 12.57 7.15
N LYS A 98 -17.07 13.88 7.21
CA LYS A 98 -16.35 14.86 6.40
C LYS A 98 -14.86 14.87 6.75
N GLU A 99 -14.54 14.87 8.04
CA GLU A 99 -13.15 14.86 8.52
C GLU A 99 -12.43 13.56 8.16
N TYR A 100 -13.07 12.41 8.38
CA TYR A 100 -12.55 11.10 8.00
C TYR A 100 -12.28 11.01 6.49
N THR A 101 -13.22 11.49 5.69
CA THR A 101 -13.08 11.50 4.22
C THR A 101 -11.94 12.41 3.78
N ALA A 102 -11.80 13.59 4.38
CA ALA A 102 -10.72 14.51 4.08
C ALA A 102 -9.35 13.91 4.41
N GLU A 103 -9.23 13.24 5.58
CA GLU A 103 -8.01 12.57 6.02
C GLU A 103 -7.66 11.38 5.11
N TYR A 104 -8.65 10.55 4.74
CA TYR A 104 -8.47 9.47 3.79
C TYR A 104 -7.87 9.97 2.47
N TYR A 105 -8.44 11.05 1.88
CA TYR A 105 -7.93 11.60 0.63
C TYR A 105 -6.58 12.30 0.80
N ARG A 106 -6.27 12.83 1.98
CA ARG A 106 -4.94 13.36 2.29
C ARG A 106 -3.89 12.26 2.22
N ILE A 107 -4.11 11.16 2.96
CA ILE A 107 -3.20 10.00 2.98
C ILE A 107 -3.02 9.43 1.57
N ARG A 108 -4.13 9.22 0.85
CA ARG A 108 -4.08 8.70 -0.53
C ARG A 108 -3.25 9.60 -1.45
N ARG A 109 -3.39 10.91 -1.34
CA ARG A 109 -2.66 11.89 -2.15
C ARG A 109 -1.17 11.92 -1.83
N GLU A 110 -0.81 11.85 -0.55
CA GLU A 110 0.60 11.79 -0.11
C GLU A 110 1.27 10.50 -0.56
N GLN A 111 0.57 9.38 -0.43
CA GLN A 111 1.07 8.09 -0.87
C GLN A 111 1.24 8.04 -2.39
N LEU A 112 0.26 8.57 -3.14
CA LEU A 112 0.37 8.66 -4.60
C LEU A 112 1.55 9.54 -5.02
N ARG A 113 1.77 10.67 -4.36
CA ARG A 113 2.93 11.53 -4.62
C ARG A 113 4.22 10.74 -4.41
N PHE A 114 4.36 10.05 -3.28
CA PHE A 114 5.53 9.20 -3.00
C PHE A 114 5.74 8.14 -4.09
N ILE A 115 4.68 7.42 -4.50
CA ILE A 115 4.75 6.39 -5.54
C ILE A 115 5.29 6.99 -6.86
N ILE A 116 4.79 8.14 -7.28
CA ILE A 116 5.19 8.77 -8.56
C ILE A 116 6.60 9.33 -8.48
N GLU A 117 6.96 9.98 -7.38
CA GLU A 117 8.30 10.54 -7.17
C GLU A 117 9.38 9.45 -7.11
N HIS A 118 9.03 8.26 -6.60
CA HIS A 118 9.97 7.16 -6.38
C HIS A 118 9.63 5.89 -7.18
N LYS A 119 8.98 6.05 -8.33
CA LYS A 119 8.48 4.94 -9.18
C LYS A 119 9.52 3.89 -9.58
N ALA A 120 10.80 4.26 -9.64
CA ALA A 120 11.92 3.37 -9.96
C ALA A 120 12.47 2.60 -8.75
N SER A 121 11.90 2.80 -7.55
CA SER A 121 12.29 2.14 -6.29
C SER A 121 11.30 1.04 -5.92
N LEU A 122 11.80 -0.03 -5.27
CA LEU A 122 10.95 -1.07 -4.70
C LEU A 122 10.11 -0.58 -3.51
N ALA A 123 10.47 0.55 -2.89
CA ALA A 123 9.64 1.21 -1.90
C ALA A 123 8.29 1.69 -2.49
N ALA A 124 8.24 2.06 -3.78
CA ALA A 124 6.99 2.40 -4.45
C ALA A 124 6.07 1.18 -4.62
N VAL A 125 6.65 -0.01 -4.89
CA VAL A 125 5.87 -1.26 -4.90
C VAL A 125 5.28 -1.52 -3.53
N TYR A 126 6.09 -1.39 -2.47
CA TYR A 126 5.59 -1.54 -1.11
C TYR A 126 4.43 -0.58 -0.82
N ALA A 127 4.53 0.67 -1.26
CA ALA A 127 3.50 1.68 -1.10
C ALA A 127 2.19 1.31 -1.82
N LEU A 128 2.24 0.75 -3.04
CA LEU A 128 1.04 0.34 -3.80
C LEU A 128 0.18 -0.70 -3.05
N TYR A 129 0.80 -1.57 -2.24
CA TYR A 129 0.11 -2.66 -1.56
C TYR A 129 -0.23 -2.36 -0.09
N GLN A 130 -0.18 -1.10 0.33
CA GLN A 130 -0.56 -0.76 1.70
C GLN A 130 -2.06 -0.82 1.91
N ARG A 131 -2.45 -1.23 3.12
CA ARG A 131 -3.83 -1.32 3.57
C ARG A 131 -4.09 -0.33 4.69
N LEU A 132 -5.26 0.26 4.65
CA LEU A 132 -5.78 1.07 5.74
C LEU A 132 -6.48 0.21 6.80
N PRO A 133 -6.77 0.76 7.99
CA PRO A 133 -7.62 0.10 8.97
C PRO A 133 -8.91 -0.42 8.34
N GLY A 134 -9.32 -1.64 8.70
CA GLY A 134 -10.43 -2.34 8.04
C GLY A 134 -10.03 -3.19 6.85
N ASP A 135 -8.72 -3.43 6.66
CA ASP A 135 -8.14 -4.33 5.63
C ASP A 135 -8.42 -3.91 4.18
N THR A 136 -8.60 -2.61 3.96
CA THR A 136 -8.89 -2.05 2.64
C THR A 136 -7.61 -1.57 1.95
N TYR A 137 -7.33 -2.08 0.75
CA TYR A 137 -6.26 -1.54 -0.09
C TYR A 137 -6.57 -0.11 -0.52
N LEU A 138 -5.57 0.75 -0.44
CA LEU A 138 -5.71 2.16 -0.81
C LEU A 138 -5.82 2.37 -2.33
N PHE A 139 -5.18 1.46 -3.11
CA PHE A 139 -5.16 1.48 -4.57
C PHE A 139 -5.69 0.14 -5.12
N ASN A 140 -7.01 0.00 -5.21
CA ASN A 140 -7.67 -1.20 -5.74
C ASN A 140 -8.77 -0.90 -6.76
N GLY A 141 -9.01 0.37 -7.07
CA GLY A 141 -9.98 0.79 -8.08
C GLY A 141 -9.49 0.51 -9.50
N ASP A 142 -10.40 0.39 -10.43
CA ASP A 142 -10.06 0.13 -11.84
C ASP A 142 -9.20 1.24 -12.43
N SER A 143 -9.42 2.49 -12.04
CA SER A 143 -8.60 3.63 -12.43
C SER A 143 -7.19 3.61 -11.84
N ASP A 144 -6.94 2.82 -10.80
CA ASP A 144 -5.62 2.78 -10.14
C ASP A 144 -4.58 1.96 -10.91
N VAL A 145 -5.00 1.15 -11.89
CA VAL A 145 -4.10 0.36 -12.73
C VAL A 145 -3.00 1.21 -13.39
N VAL A 146 -3.27 2.48 -13.65
CA VAL A 146 -2.30 3.40 -14.24
C VAL A 146 -1.06 3.57 -13.35
N TYR A 147 -1.23 3.59 -12.03
CA TYR A 147 -0.10 3.72 -11.09
C TYR A 147 0.75 2.45 -11.04
N TYR A 148 0.11 1.28 -11.10
CA TYR A 148 0.80 -0.01 -11.20
C TYR A 148 1.63 -0.09 -12.48
N ARG A 149 1.09 0.33 -13.63
CA ARG A 149 1.82 0.38 -14.90
C ARG A 149 3.00 1.34 -14.84
N THR A 150 2.80 2.54 -14.31
CA THR A 150 3.87 3.55 -14.18
C THR A 150 5.05 3.05 -13.34
N VAL A 151 4.77 2.31 -12.26
CA VAL A 151 5.82 1.70 -11.43
C VAL A 151 6.45 0.51 -12.14
N ALA A 152 5.66 -0.35 -12.81
CA ALA A 152 6.19 -1.50 -13.54
C ALA A 152 7.13 -1.08 -14.69
N GLU A 153 6.77 -0.05 -15.45
CA GLU A 153 7.61 0.52 -16.52
C GLU A 153 8.96 1.04 -15.98
N ALA A 154 8.92 1.79 -14.88
CA ALA A 154 10.14 2.31 -14.26
C ALA A 154 11.02 1.21 -13.65
N LEU A 155 10.41 0.18 -13.05
CA LEU A 155 11.13 -0.97 -12.50
C LEU A 155 11.71 -1.89 -13.58
N GLN A 156 11.12 -1.92 -14.78
CA GLN A 156 11.67 -2.67 -15.91
C GLN A 156 13.07 -2.15 -16.29
N GLU A 157 13.33 -0.86 -16.07
CA GLU A 157 14.65 -0.25 -16.30
C GLU A 157 15.60 -0.47 -15.12
N SER A 158 15.09 -0.33 -13.88
CA SER A 158 15.91 -0.36 -12.66
C SER A 158 16.18 -1.78 -12.15
N TYR A 159 15.15 -2.64 -12.18
CA TYR A 159 15.17 -3.99 -11.59
C TYR A 159 14.45 -5.01 -12.49
N PRO A 160 14.91 -5.26 -13.75
CA PRO A 160 14.22 -6.11 -14.73
C PRO A 160 14.02 -7.56 -14.27
N GLU A 161 14.93 -8.07 -13.45
CA GLU A 161 14.88 -9.45 -12.93
C GLU A 161 14.16 -9.57 -11.56
N SER A 162 13.55 -8.48 -11.07
CA SER A 162 12.92 -8.47 -9.76
C SER A 162 11.65 -9.33 -9.73
N PRO A 163 11.49 -10.24 -8.75
CA PRO A 163 10.25 -10.98 -8.57
C PRO A 163 9.07 -10.04 -8.23
N TYR A 164 9.33 -8.86 -7.67
CA TYR A 164 8.31 -7.85 -7.41
C TYR A 164 7.76 -7.25 -8.70
N LEU A 165 8.60 -7.06 -9.72
CA LEU A 165 8.16 -6.62 -11.04
C LEU A 165 7.25 -7.67 -11.68
N GLN A 166 7.61 -8.96 -11.61
CA GLN A 166 6.78 -10.04 -12.13
C GLN A 166 5.42 -10.10 -11.43
N SER A 167 5.41 -9.96 -10.10
CA SER A 167 4.19 -9.91 -9.32
C SER A 167 3.30 -8.71 -9.68
N LEU A 168 3.92 -7.55 -9.91
CA LEU A 168 3.24 -6.33 -10.31
C LEU A 168 2.60 -6.47 -11.70
N GLN A 169 3.32 -7.05 -12.66
CA GLN A 169 2.81 -7.34 -14.01
C GLN A 169 1.63 -8.32 -13.96
N ALA A 170 1.70 -9.35 -13.12
CA ALA A 170 0.59 -10.28 -12.92
C ALA A 170 -0.65 -9.60 -12.30
N GLU A 171 -0.45 -8.63 -11.40
CA GLU A 171 -1.54 -7.86 -10.82
C GLU A 171 -2.18 -6.93 -11.87
N ILE A 172 -1.38 -6.24 -12.69
CA ILE A 172 -1.86 -5.42 -13.80
C ILE A 172 -2.73 -6.27 -14.73
N ALA A 173 -2.29 -7.46 -15.12
CA ALA A 173 -3.07 -8.36 -15.98
C ALA A 173 -4.42 -8.75 -15.34
N ARG A 174 -4.47 -8.97 -14.02
CA ARG A 174 -5.71 -9.23 -13.28
C ARG A 174 -6.66 -8.02 -13.28
N MET A 175 -6.11 -6.82 -13.03
CA MET A 175 -6.90 -5.59 -13.07
C MET A 175 -7.47 -5.33 -14.46
N ASP A 176 -6.67 -5.51 -15.51
CA ASP A 176 -7.12 -5.34 -16.89
C ASP A 176 -8.22 -6.34 -17.28
N ALA A 177 -8.10 -7.60 -16.86
CA ALA A 177 -9.14 -8.60 -17.08
C ALA A 177 -10.45 -8.21 -16.36
N ARG A 178 -10.37 -7.69 -15.13
CA ARG A 178 -11.53 -7.19 -14.39
C ARG A 178 -12.19 -6.01 -15.10
N ILE A 179 -11.41 -5.04 -15.55
CA ILE A 179 -11.90 -3.85 -16.29
C ILE A 179 -12.61 -4.29 -17.57
N SER A 180 -12.01 -5.22 -18.34
CA SER A 180 -12.58 -5.74 -19.56
C SER A 180 -13.93 -6.44 -19.31
N LEU A 181 -14.02 -7.27 -18.27
CA LEU A 181 -15.28 -7.92 -17.89
C LEU A 181 -16.37 -6.92 -17.51
N THR A 182 -16.01 -5.90 -16.72
CA THR A 182 -16.95 -4.84 -16.31
C THR A 182 -17.45 -4.06 -17.51
N SER A 183 -16.58 -3.71 -18.47
CA SER A 183 -16.98 -3.05 -19.71
C SER A 183 -17.94 -3.90 -20.54
N GLN A 184 -17.66 -5.20 -20.70
CA GLN A 184 -18.53 -6.11 -21.42
C GLN A 184 -19.93 -6.23 -20.80
N ILE A 185 -20.00 -6.26 -19.45
CA ILE A 185 -21.29 -6.30 -18.73
C ILE A 185 -22.06 -4.99 -18.93
N THR A 186 -21.36 -3.85 -18.93
CA THR A 186 -21.98 -2.53 -19.11
C THR A 186 -22.47 -2.32 -20.55
N GLU A 187 -21.73 -2.86 -21.53
CA GLU A 187 -22.10 -2.80 -22.95
C GLU A 187 -23.14 -3.84 -23.37
N ALA A 188 -23.27 -4.91 -22.59
CA ALA A 188 -24.34 -5.90 -22.81
C ALA A 188 -25.68 -5.20 -22.62
N ARG A 189 -26.36 -4.88 -23.73
CA ARG A 189 -27.74 -4.38 -23.70
C ARG A 189 -28.53 -5.37 -22.86
N HIS A 190 -29.22 -4.88 -21.83
CA HIS A 190 -30.28 -5.67 -21.21
C HIS A 190 -31.23 -6.09 -22.33
N PRO A 191 -31.54 -7.40 -22.46
CA PRO A 191 -32.58 -7.79 -23.41
C PRO A 191 -33.82 -6.96 -23.07
N ASP A 192 -34.40 -6.33 -24.05
CA ASP A 192 -35.69 -5.63 -23.90
C ASP A 192 -36.68 -6.64 -23.34
N LEU A 193 -36.89 -6.62 -22.01
CA LEU A 193 -37.88 -7.45 -21.36
C LEU A 193 -39.24 -6.83 -21.64
N GLU A 194 -39.92 -7.33 -22.68
CA GLU A 194 -41.35 -7.05 -22.90
C GLU A 194 -42.12 -7.73 -21.77
N LEU A 195 -42.45 -6.99 -20.74
CA LEU A 195 -43.31 -7.45 -19.67
C LEU A 195 -44.76 -7.17 -20.07
N THR A 196 -45.54 -8.24 -20.20
CA THR A 196 -46.99 -8.14 -20.34
C THR A 196 -47.60 -7.94 -18.96
N ASP A 197 -48.42 -6.92 -18.76
CA ASP A 197 -49.16 -6.74 -17.51
C ASP A 197 -50.20 -7.83 -17.27
N ILE A 198 -50.82 -7.84 -16.10
CA ILE A 198 -51.87 -8.84 -15.76
C ILE A 198 -53.11 -8.74 -16.62
N TYR A 199 -53.23 -7.71 -17.47
CA TYR A 199 -54.31 -7.49 -18.42
C TYR A 199 -53.91 -7.80 -19.86
N GLY A 200 -52.69 -8.35 -20.10
CA GLY A 200 -52.23 -8.74 -21.42
C GLY A 200 -51.73 -7.57 -22.29
N LYS A 201 -51.52 -6.37 -21.72
CA LYS A 201 -50.92 -5.23 -22.44
C LYS A 201 -49.38 -5.31 -22.35
N LYS A 202 -48.73 -5.17 -23.51
CA LYS A 202 -47.29 -4.96 -23.64
C LYS A 202 -46.89 -3.55 -23.28
#